data_8d38221d52b21fa3aa5d4f6e85bc20a5
#
_entry.id   8d38221d52b21fa3aa5d4f6e85bc20a5
#
_cell.length_a   1.000
_cell.length_b   1.000
_cell.length_c   1.000
_cell.angle_alpha   90.00
_cell.angle_beta   90.00
_cell.angle_gamma   90.00
#
_symmetry.space_group_name_H-M   'P 1'
#
loop_
_entity.id
_entity.type
_entity.pdbx_description
1 polymer ?
#
loop_
_entity_poly.entity_id
_entity_poly.type
_entity_poly.pdbx_seq_one_letter_code
_entity_poly.pdbx_strand_id
1 'polypeptide(L)'
;IAKTYVKKLSSTKEKNVFKIMQHVDLAEKLILDGELNDFGKLMNDSWEEKKKLGKIISNNKIDQLYDFSLKNGAMGGKLLGAGGGGFLLLYVPKNKQNKLIKKLKKTIHVPFKFSHNGSEQIFNTIRK
;
A
#
# COMPACT_ATOMS: atom_id res chain seq x y z
N ILE A 1 -8.42 12.65 -9.12
CA ILE A 1 -8.14 11.21 -9.31
C ILE A 1 -9.28 10.39 -8.72
N ALA A 2 -9.66 10.54 -7.44
CA ALA A 2 -10.75 9.77 -6.83
C ALA A 2 -12.09 9.92 -7.56
N LYS A 3 -12.48 11.14 -8.00
CA LYS A 3 -13.72 11.40 -8.75
C LYS A 3 -13.78 10.72 -10.13
N THR A 4 -12.63 10.42 -10.72
CA THR A 4 -12.55 9.76 -12.04
C THR A 4 -12.85 8.26 -11.94
N TYR A 5 -12.64 7.65 -10.75
CA TYR A 5 -12.93 6.25 -10.50
C TYR A 5 -14.42 5.94 -10.44
N VAL A 6 -15.20 6.84 -9.85
CA VAL A 6 -16.63 6.60 -9.60
C VAL A 6 -17.45 6.64 -10.90
N LYS A 7 -16.98 7.36 -11.92
CA LYS A 7 -17.77 7.59 -13.15
C LYS A 7 -17.64 6.52 -14.25
N LYS A 8 -16.71 5.55 -14.17
CA LYS A 8 -16.50 4.52 -15.22
C LYS A 8 -15.97 3.21 -14.67
N LEU A 9 -16.71 2.55 -13.79
CA LEU A 9 -16.46 1.14 -13.51
C LEU A 9 -17.03 0.33 -14.69
N SER A 10 -16.15 -0.20 -15.55
CA SER A 10 -16.52 -1.26 -16.49
C SER A 10 -16.62 -2.59 -15.71
N SER A 11 -17.35 -3.57 -16.23
CA SER A 11 -17.50 -4.90 -15.62
C SER A 11 -16.16 -5.57 -15.25
N THR A 12 -15.11 -5.29 -16.01
CA THR A 12 -13.74 -5.78 -15.73
C THR A 12 -13.14 -5.11 -14.48
N LYS A 13 -13.37 -3.82 -14.29
CA LYS A 13 -12.88 -3.10 -13.10
C LYS A 13 -13.64 -3.49 -11.84
N GLU A 14 -14.91 -3.79 -11.94
CA GLU A 14 -15.71 -4.33 -10.82
C GLU A 14 -15.13 -5.63 -10.30
N LYS A 15 -14.72 -6.54 -11.19
CA LYS A 15 -14.04 -7.79 -10.80
C LYS A 15 -12.75 -7.55 -10.03
N ASN A 16 -11.95 -6.55 -10.44
CA ASN A 16 -10.70 -6.21 -9.73
C ASN A 16 -10.98 -5.59 -8.35
N VAL A 17 -12.01 -4.73 -8.25
CA VAL A 17 -12.46 -4.18 -6.97
C VAL A 17 -12.94 -5.30 -6.05
N PHE A 18 -13.73 -6.24 -6.56
CA PHE A 18 -14.23 -7.38 -5.78
C PHE A 18 -13.10 -8.26 -5.25
N LYS A 19 -12.06 -8.52 -6.06
CA LYS A 19 -10.86 -9.22 -5.59
C LYS A 19 -10.15 -8.48 -4.47
N ILE A 20 -9.99 -7.14 -4.61
CA ILE A 20 -9.38 -6.32 -3.56
C ILE A 20 -10.21 -6.39 -2.26
N MET A 21 -11.55 -6.44 -2.35
CA MET A 21 -12.41 -6.62 -1.18
C MET A 21 -12.19 -7.98 -0.51
N GLN A 22 -12.10 -9.06 -1.29
CA GLN A 22 -11.81 -10.39 -0.75
C GLN A 22 -10.44 -10.46 -0.04
N HIS A 23 -9.47 -9.63 -0.47
CA HIS A 23 -8.17 -9.55 0.19
C HIS A 23 -8.25 -8.95 1.59
N VAL A 24 -9.32 -8.21 1.95
CA VAL A 24 -9.47 -7.61 3.29
C VAL A 24 -9.64 -8.69 4.35
N ASP A 25 -10.58 -9.61 4.16
CA ASP A 25 -10.85 -10.70 5.10
C ASP A 25 -9.63 -11.63 5.26
N LEU A 26 -8.96 -11.91 4.13
CA LEU A 26 -7.75 -12.71 4.13
C LEU A 26 -6.60 -11.98 4.86
N ALA A 27 -6.47 -10.66 4.67
CA ALA A 27 -5.46 -9.85 5.34
C ALA A 27 -5.65 -9.86 6.85
N GLU A 28 -6.89 -9.69 7.33
CA GLU A 28 -7.21 -9.78 8.76
C GLU A 28 -6.80 -11.13 9.34
N LYS A 29 -7.20 -12.21 8.69
CA LYS A 29 -6.84 -13.57 9.12
C LYS A 29 -5.33 -13.75 9.20
N LEU A 30 -4.58 -13.40 8.15
CA LEU A 30 -3.11 -13.55 8.11
C LEU A 30 -2.42 -12.74 9.22
N ILE A 31 -2.93 -11.56 9.55
CA ILE A 31 -2.41 -10.73 10.66
C ILE A 31 -2.69 -11.42 12.00
N LEU A 32 -3.89 -11.90 12.23
CA LEU A 32 -4.29 -12.57 13.47
C LEU A 32 -3.53 -13.88 13.69
N ASP A 33 -3.28 -14.63 12.61
CA ASP A 33 -2.53 -15.88 12.64
C ASP A 33 -1.00 -15.67 12.74
N GLY A 34 -0.53 -14.40 12.62
CA GLY A 34 0.90 -14.06 12.65
C GLY A 34 1.64 -14.37 11.33
N GLU A 35 0.92 -14.72 10.27
CA GLU A 35 1.47 -15.08 8.95
C GLU A 35 1.85 -13.83 8.13
N LEU A 36 2.73 -13.01 8.72
CA LEU A 36 3.07 -11.70 8.18
C LEU A 36 3.76 -11.74 6.82
N ASN A 37 4.48 -12.82 6.50
CA ASN A 37 5.09 -12.95 5.18
C ASN A 37 4.03 -13.16 4.09
N ASP A 38 3.00 -13.93 4.36
CA ASP A 38 1.89 -14.13 3.42
C ASP A 38 1.02 -12.89 3.34
N PHE A 39 0.84 -12.15 4.43
CA PHE A 39 0.28 -10.80 4.39
C PHE A 39 1.08 -9.87 3.45
N GLY A 40 2.41 -9.90 3.48
CA GLY A 40 3.26 -9.16 2.57
C GLY A 40 3.01 -9.53 1.10
N LYS A 41 2.88 -10.81 0.76
CA LYS A 41 2.53 -11.28 -0.59
C LYS A 41 1.13 -10.82 -0.99
N LEU A 42 0.16 -10.91 -0.09
CA LEU A 42 -1.21 -10.44 -0.33
C LEU A 42 -1.25 -8.93 -0.61
N MET A 43 -0.41 -8.13 0.06
CA MET A 43 -0.26 -6.70 -0.26
C MET A 43 0.22 -6.50 -1.70
N ASN A 44 1.17 -7.33 -2.18
CA ASN A 44 1.62 -7.29 -3.58
C ASN A 44 0.46 -7.59 -4.54
N ASP A 45 -0.28 -8.66 -4.31
CA ASP A 45 -1.41 -9.06 -5.17
C ASP A 45 -2.48 -7.97 -5.22
N SER A 46 -2.82 -7.39 -4.06
CA SER A 46 -3.75 -6.26 -3.97
C SER A 46 -3.24 -5.02 -4.73
N TRP A 47 -1.94 -4.75 -4.70
CA TRP A 47 -1.35 -3.66 -5.46
C TRP A 47 -1.44 -3.90 -6.97
N GLU A 48 -1.16 -5.11 -7.44
CA GLU A 48 -1.29 -5.48 -8.85
C GLU A 48 -2.75 -5.36 -9.34
N GLU A 49 -3.73 -5.81 -8.55
CA GLU A 49 -5.15 -5.61 -8.88
C GLU A 49 -5.52 -4.11 -8.90
N LYS A 50 -5.00 -3.32 -7.96
CA LYS A 50 -5.23 -1.88 -7.93
C LYS A 50 -4.66 -1.18 -9.17
N LYS A 51 -3.48 -1.52 -9.63
CA LYS A 51 -2.88 -0.95 -10.85
C LYS A 51 -3.76 -1.16 -12.10
N LYS A 52 -4.47 -2.28 -12.18
CA LYS A 52 -5.39 -2.59 -13.29
C LYS A 52 -6.60 -1.66 -13.36
N LEU A 53 -6.94 -0.98 -12.27
CA LEU A 53 -8.07 -0.05 -12.23
C LEU A 53 -7.85 1.23 -13.06
N GLY A 54 -6.60 1.64 -13.28
CA GLY A 54 -6.32 2.81 -14.11
C GLY A 54 -4.85 3.17 -14.24
N LYS A 55 -4.47 3.69 -15.40
CA LYS A 55 -3.09 4.07 -15.75
C LYS A 55 -2.48 5.18 -14.86
N ILE A 56 -3.32 5.94 -14.17
CA ILE A 56 -2.89 7.05 -13.30
C ILE A 56 -2.53 6.62 -11.87
N ILE A 57 -2.75 5.34 -11.53
CA ILE A 57 -2.51 4.81 -10.17
C ILE A 57 -1.03 4.68 -9.90
N SER A 58 -0.27 4.26 -10.91
CA SER A 58 1.17 4.17 -10.85
C SER A 58 1.81 4.87 -12.05
N ASN A 59 3.11 4.97 -12.04
CA ASN A 59 3.92 5.45 -13.15
C ASN A 59 5.27 4.72 -13.16
N ASN A 60 6.03 4.88 -14.25
CA ASN A 60 7.29 4.16 -14.45
C ASN A 60 8.28 4.32 -13.28
N LYS A 61 8.34 5.50 -12.65
CA LYS A 61 9.26 5.72 -11.51
C LYS A 61 8.82 4.94 -10.29
N ILE A 62 7.52 4.91 -10.01
CA ILE A 62 6.94 4.15 -8.89
C ILE A 62 7.13 2.66 -9.13
N ASP A 63 6.84 2.18 -10.36
CA ASP A 63 6.96 0.77 -10.70
C ASP A 63 8.42 0.31 -10.61
N GLN A 64 9.38 1.08 -11.14
CA GLN A 64 10.80 0.78 -11.00
C GLN A 64 11.28 0.72 -9.56
N LEU A 65 10.81 1.65 -8.71
CA LEU A 65 11.12 1.67 -7.29
C LEU A 65 10.51 0.46 -6.56
N TYR A 66 9.29 0.12 -6.89
CA TYR A 66 8.57 -1.02 -6.35
C TYR A 66 9.27 -2.33 -6.71
N ASP A 67 9.53 -2.55 -8.00
CA ASP A 67 10.23 -3.75 -8.49
C ASP A 67 11.64 -3.89 -7.89
N PHE A 68 12.36 -2.76 -7.80
CA PHE A 68 13.65 -2.73 -7.11
C PHE A 68 13.52 -3.16 -5.66
N SER A 69 12.46 -2.73 -4.96
CA SER A 69 12.22 -3.08 -3.57
C SER A 69 11.92 -4.57 -3.40
N LEU A 70 11.08 -5.15 -4.28
CA LEU A 70 10.79 -6.59 -4.30
C LEU A 70 12.07 -7.42 -4.51
N LYS A 71 12.88 -7.05 -5.52
CA LYS A 71 14.18 -7.71 -5.80
C LYS A 71 15.18 -7.62 -4.64
N ASN A 72 14.98 -6.68 -3.73
CA ASN A 72 15.87 -6.44 -2.59
C ASN A 72 15.27 -6.80 -1.23
N GLY A 73 14.20 -7.60 -1.23
CA GLY A 73 13.71 -8.26 -0.03
C GLY A 73 12.37 -7.78 0.51
N ALA A 74 11.73 -6.79 -0.11
CA ALA A 74 10.32 -6.53 0.13
C ALA A 74 9.47 -7.70 -0.37
N MET A 75 8.38 -8.01 0.29
CA MET A 75 7.44 -9.07 -0.10
C MET A 75 6.18 -8.51 -0.74
N GLY A 76 5.93 -7.23 -0.54
CA GLY A 76 4.82 -6.51 -1.13
C GLY A 76 4.72 -5.11 -0.58
N GLY A 77 3.70 -4.39 -1.02
CA GLY A 77 3.49 -3.01 -0.60
C GLY A 77 2.40 -2.34 -1.41
N LYS A 78 2.22 -1.06 -1.19
CA LYS A 78 1.26 -0.23 -1.92
C LYS A 78 1.63 1.24 -1.88
N LEU A 79 1.23 1.97 -2.90
CA LEU A 79 1.28 3.43 -2.87
C LEU A 79 0.14 3.97 -2.00
N LEU A 80 0.48 4.80 -1.02
CA LEU A 80 -0.47 5.50 -0.17
C LEU A 80 -0.86 6.83 -0.82
N GLY A 81 -2.16 7.12 -0.83
CA GLY A 81 -2.73 8.33 -1.44
C GLY A 81 -3.58 8.03 -2.68
N ALA A 82 -3.89 9.08 -3.43
CA ALA A 82 -4.81 9.02 -4.58
C ALA A 82 -4.22 8.36 -5.84
N GLY A 83 -2.92 8.07 -5.85
CA GLY A 83 -2.19 7.54 -7.01
C GLY A 83 -1.27 8.58 -7.67
N GLY A 84 -0.35 8.12 -8.51
CA GLY A 84 0.58 8.98 -9.25
C GLY A 84 1.72 9.59 -8.43
N GLY A 85 1.68 9.51 -7.11
CA GLY A 85 2.69 10.00 -6.17
C GLY A 85 2.26 9.79 -4.72
N GLY A 86 3.16 10.08 -3.78
CA GLY A 86 2.92 9.93 -2.35
C GLY A 86 3.96 9.06 -1.65
N PHE A 87 3.53 8.25 -0.69
CA PHE A 87 4.39 7.35 0.07
C PHE A 87 4.23 5.92 -0.42
N LEU A 88 5.36 5.24 -0.63
CA LEU A 88 5.37 3.82 -0.91
C LEU A 88 5.51 3.05 0.40
N LEU A 89 4.45 2.38 0.83
CA LEU A 89 4.47 1.47 1.97
C LEU A 89 4.94 0.10 1.50
N LEU A 90 5.95 -0.45 2.16
CA LEU A 90 6.51 -1.77 1.84
C LEU A 90 6.47 -2.67 3.07
N TYR A 91 6.04 -3.91 2.89
CA TYR A 91 6.27 -4.95 3.87
C TYR A 91 7.62 -5.63 3.59
N VAL A 92 8.50 -5.58 4.57
CA VAL A 92 9.85 -6.14 4.49
C VAL A 92 10.14 -6.93 5.76
N PRO A 93 10.51 -8.22 5.68
CA PRO A 93 10.92 -8.99 6.84
C PRO A 93 12.02 -8.27 7.62
N LYS A 94 11.93 -8.30 8.95
CA LYS A 94 12.79 -7.51 9.88
C LYS A 94 14.29 -7.64 9.56
N ASN A 95 14.74 -8.85 9.26
CA ASN A 95 16.14 -9.14 8.94
C ASN A 95 16.61 -8.54 7.59
N LYS A 96 15.70 -8.11 6.72
CA LYS A 96 16.00 -7.52 5.40
C LYS A 96 15.84 -5.99 5.36
N GLN A 97 15.19 -5.39 6.36
CA GLN A 97 14.85 -3.96 6.37
C GLN A 97 16.10 -3.07 6.23
N ASN A 98 17.10 -3.24 7.09
CA ASN A 98 18.31 -2.42 7.06
C ASN A 98 19.07 -2.52 5.73
N LYS A 99 19.07 -3.69 5.11
CA LYS A 99 19.70 -3.89 3.79
C LYS A 99 18.96 -3.13 2.70
N LEU A 100 17.63 -3.17 2.71
CA LEU A 100 16.80 -2.47 1.73
C LEU A 100 16.93 -0.95 1.89
N ILE A 101 16.84 -0.43 3.13
CA ILE A 101 16.98 1.01 3.42
C ILE A 101 18.32 1.53 2.88
N LYS A 102 19.42 0.82 3.12
CA LYS A 102 20.74 1.20 2.59
C LYS A 102 20.80 1.22 1.06
N LYS A 103 19.99 0.42 0.38
CA LYS A 103 19.92 0.39 -1.10
C LYS A 103 19.02 1.47 -1.68
N LEU A 104 18.03 1.94 -0.94
CA LEU A 104 17.10 2.99 -1.32
C LEU A 104 17.64 4.41 -1.06
N LYS A 105 18.93 4.64 -1.25
CA LYS A 105 19.65 5.89 -0.93
C LYS A 105 19.09 7.17 -1.57
N LYS A 106 18.35 7.03 -2.66
CA LYS A 106 17.74 8.16 -3.40
C LYS A 106 16.32 8.50 -2.95
N THR A 107 15.83 7.82 -1.91
CA THR A 107 14.49 8.04 -1.35
C THR A 107 14.59 8.48 0.10
N ILE A 108 13.55 9.13 0.58
CA ILE A 108 13.42 9.48 1.99
C ILE A 108 12.75 8.31 2.70
N HIS A 109 13.44 7.72 3.67
CA HIS A 109 12.85 6.74 4.56
C HIS A 109 12.10 7.46 5.67
N VAL A 110 10.81 7.22 5.77
CA VAL A 110 9.94 7.79 6.81
C VAL A 110 9.62 6.70 7.82
N PRO A 111 10.22 6.73 9.03
CA PRO A 111 9.86 5.80 10.09
C PRO A 111 8.45 6.12 10.61
N PHE A 112 7.66 5.10 10.90
CA PHE A 112 6.34 5.24 11.50
C PHE A 112 6.10 4.14 12.53
N LYS A 113 5.10 4.36 13.38
CA LYS A 113 4.58 3.35 14.32
C LYS A 113 3.06 3.31 14.18
N PHE A 114 2.49 2.15 14.44
CA PHE A 114 1.04 2.03 14.55
C PHE A 114 0.57 2.73 15.83
N SER A 115 -0.53 3.48 15.73
CA SER A 115 -1.25 4.02 16.87
C SER A 115 -2.32 3.02 17.31
N HIS A 116 -2.52 2.88 18.61
CA HIS A 116 -3.62 2.07 19.16
C HIS A 116 -4.93 2.84 19.24
N ASN A 117 -4.86 4.17 19.11
CA ASN A 117 -6.02 5.05 19.13
C ASN A 117 -6.48 5.34 17.70
N GLY A 118 -7.81 5.51 17.54
CA GLY A 118 -8.39 5.99 16.28
C GLY A 118 -8.19 7.49 16.08
N SER A 119 -9.13 8.13 15.40
CA SER A 119 -9.11 9.59 15.22
C SER A 119 -9.31 10.29 16.55
N GLU A 120 -8.40 11.17 16.91
CA GLU A 120 -8.46 12.00 18.12
C GLU A 120 -8.58 13.47 17.76
N GLN A 121 -9.41 14.20 18.50
CA GLN A 121 -9.49 15.65 18.38
C GLN A 121 -8.31 16.28 19.15
N ILE A 122 -7.30 16.75 18.42
CA ILE A 122 -6.11 17.36 19.01
C ILE A 122 -6.27 18.86 19.28
N PHE A 123 -7.31 19.49 18.73
CA PHE A 123 -7.61 20.90 18.93
C PHE A 123 -9.10 21.17 18.77
N ASN A 124 -9.68 21.91 19.71
CA ASN A 124 -11.07 22.38 19.65
C ASN A 124 -11.12 23.86 20.08
N THR A 125 -11.42 24.76 19.15
CA THR A 125 -11.71 26.15 19.48
C THR A 125 -13.21 26.29 19.68
N ILE A 126 -13.67 26.24 20.92
CA ILE A 126 -15.01 26.70 21.25
C ILE A 126 -14.99 28.22 21.14
N ARG A 127 -15.47 28.75 20.01
CA ARG A 127 -15.85 30.16 19.94
C ARG A 127 -17.13 30.29 20.75
N LYS A 128 -17.01 30.95 21.93
CA LYS A 128 -18.18 31.47 22.67
C LYS A 128 -18.79 32.62 21.92
#